data_8128765696f82ce25ccad311ac0bf965
#
_entry.id   8128765696f82ce25ccad311ac0bf965
#
_cell.length_a   1.000
_cell.length_b   1.000
_cell.length_c   1.000
_cell.angle_alpha   90.00
_cell.angle_beta   90.00
_cell.angle_gamma   90.00
#
_symmetry.space_group_name_H-M   'P 1'
#
loop_
_entity.id
_entity.type
_entity.pdbx_description
1 polymer ?
#
loop_
_entity_poly.entity_id
_entity_poly.type
_entity_poly.pdbx_seq_one_letter_code
_entity_poly.pdbx_strand_id
1 'polypeptide(L)'
;SDVIARGRRFLGEKTFFLTGLDEHGQKVQQAAERDGRSAQAYCDELAAQWQSFAARLDLINDDFVRTTDERHKEVVRAVLNKLHDQGDLYKKGYKGFYSVKEETFLTDKDRNPDGTWASQWGEVVELLEENWYFKMGQHQQWLVDLIEANPSFVQPDYRRNEVLGFLKSETLEDLCITRPASRLSWGIPLPFDPEFVTYVWFDALTNYITVPAALGDPVVNNALKGYYHPASGIGNPASELWPADIHVIGKDIIKFHAVYWPIMLKAMGLPLPKQILAHGWWQKDGAKMSKSTGNVVDPIAVIDEWGVDAFRFYVVRELAIGPDGNWTDGGFQARYQSELANGLGNLINRSLNMLKKYRNGVVPARANDLEPDATKAVADFVAALKANELQDALVAIWSLVGRANQFVDQTRPFTLAKDPAKAAELDAVLYNLVESCRILAVLLTPFLPSSSVKILAQLGFEQTGSTVWDAKWGNLPAGHVVGEPLPLFPRKDQPKS
;
A
#
# COMPACT_ATOMS: atom_id res chain seq x y z
N SER A 1 -0.96 -0.85 -0.99
CA SER A 1 0.21 -1.38 -1.74
C SER A 1 -0.02 -2.83 -2.17
N ASP A 2 -0.32 -3.77 -1.25
CA ASP A 2 -0.50 -5.20 -1.55
C ASP A 2 -1.53 -5.47 -2.66
N VAL A 3 -2.71 -4.83 -2.57
CA VAL A 3 -3.76 -4.98 -3.60
C VAL A 3 -3.29 -4.49 -4.98
N ILE A 4 -2.47 -3.43 -5.04
CA ILE A 4 -1.87 -2.96 -6.29
C ILE A 4 -0.93 -4.04 -6.84
N ALA A 5 -0.02 -4.58 -6.02
CA ALA A 5 0.91 -5.62 -6.43
C ALA A 5 0.18 -6.89 -6.89
N ARG A 6 -0.80 -7.36 -6.13
CA ARG A 6 -1.67 -8.48 -6.54
C ARG A 6 -2.42 -8.19 -7.84
N GLY A 7 -2.95 -6.98 -7.98
CA GLY A 7 -3.67 -6.56 -9.18
C GLY A 7 -2.77 -6.57 -10.42
N ARG A 8 -1.53 -6.09 -10.33
CA ARG A 8 -0.56 -6.11 -11.43
C ARG A 8 -0.17 -7.54 -11.80
N ARG A 9 0.11 -8.41 -10.82
CA ARG A 9 0.35 -9.84 -11.06
C ARG A 9 -0.86 -10.52 -11.70
N PHE A 10 -2.07 -10.20 -11.23
CA PHE A 10 -3.32 -10.71 -11.79
C PHE A 10 -3.52 -10.29 -13.26
N LEU A 11 -3.04 -9.11 -13.66
CA LEU A 11 -3.00 -8.66 -15.05
C LEU A 11 -1.88 -9.30 -15.88
N GLY A 12 -1.05 -10.16 -15.29
CA GLY A 12 0.08 -10.83 -15.96
C GLY A 12 1.36 -10.00 -16.00
N GLU A 13 1.44 -8.89 -15.26
CA GLU A 13 2.62 -8.04 -15.19
C GLU A 13 3.64 -8.60 -14.20
N LYS A 14 4.93 -8.56 -14.55
CA LYS A 14 6.00 -8.83 -13.60
C LYS A 14 5.99 -7.74 -12.54
N THR A 15 5.89 -8.13 -11.29
CA THR A 15 5.73 -7.19 -10.19
C THR A 15 6.66 -7.55 -9.05
N PHE A 16 7.42 -6.58 -8.56
CA PHE A 16 8.23 -6.68 -7.35
C PHE A 16 7.63 -5.71 -6.31
N PHE A 17 7.22 -6.24 -5.17
CA PHE A 17 6.63 -5.46 -4.09
C PHE A 17 7.60 -5.37 -2.91
N LEU A 18 8.22 -4.20 -2.76
CA LEU A 18 9.08 -3.87 -1.63
C LEU A 18 8.32 -3.14 -0.54
N THR A 19 8.52 -3.56 0.71
CA THR A 19 8.12 -2.85 1.92
C THR A 19 9.22 -2.92 2.96
N GLY A 20 9.10 -2.21 4.08
CA GLY A 20 10.12 -2.24 5.11
C GLY A 20 9.84 -1.31 6.27
N LEU A 21 10.88 -1.11 7.10
CA LEU A 21 10.83 -0.27 8.30
C LEU A 21 11.96 0.76 8.30
N ASP A 22 11.60 1.99 8.65
CA ASP A 22 12.52 3.04 9.04
C ASP A 22 12.76 2.95 10.55
N GLU A 23 14.00 2.66 10.96
CA GLU A 23 14.35 2.27 12.32
C GLU A 23 15.35 3.21 13.01
N HIS A 24 15.96 4.16 12.29
CA HIS A 24 16.89 5.11 12.85
C HIS A 24 16.21 6.37 13.40
N GLY A 25 16.97 7.17 14.15
CA GLY A 25 16.54 8.47 14.64
C GLY A 25 16.32 8.55 16.14
N GLN A 26 16.21 9.77 16.62
CA GLN A 26 16.20 10.09 18.05
C GLN A 26 14.93 9.56 18.76
N LYS A 27 13.78 9.56 18.08
CA LYS A 27 12.52 9.05 18.68
C LYS A 27 12.63 7.57 19.02
N VAL A 28 13.26 6.79 18.14
CA VAL A 28 13.49 5.35 18.36
C VAL A 28 14.53 5.15 19.48
N GLN A 29 15.63 5.90 19.46
CA GLN A 29 16.64 5.85 20.52
C GLN A 29 16.01 6.13 21.88
N GLN A 30 15.28 7.22 22.04
CA GLN A 30 14.60 7.58 23.29
C GLN A 30 13.52 6.56 23.72
N ALA A 31 12.83 5.95 22.77
CA ALA A 31 11.86 4.90 23.09
C ALA A 31 12.55 3.66 23.66
N ALA A 32 13.65 3.23 23.04
CA ALA A 32 14.47 2.11 23.52
C ALA A 32 15.09 2.39 24.91
N GLU A 33 15.61 3.60 25.11
CA GLU A 33 16.17 4.04 26.42
C GLU A 33 15.10 3.99 27.52
N ARG A 34 13.89 4.50 27.26
CA ARG A 34 12.77 4.42 28.22
C ARG A 34 12.36 2.99 28.55
N ASP A 35 12.56 2.08 27.62
CA ASP A 35 12.27 0.65 27.76
C ASP A 35 13.45 -0.14 28.35
N GLY A 36 14.56 0.52 28.63
CA GLY A 36 15.77 -0.08 29.22
C GLY A 36 16.52 -1.04 28.28
N ARG A 37 16.37 -0.88 26.97
CA ARG A 37 16.96 -1.76 25.95
C ARG A 37 17.88 -0.97 25.00
N SER A 38 18.74 -1.68 24.28
CA SER A 38 19.44 -1.09 23.13
C SER A 38 18.45 -0.78 22.00
N ALA A 39 18.74 0.26 21.20
CA ALA A 39 17.90 0.62 20.05
C ALA A 39 17.78 -0.53 19.05
N GLN A 40 18.86 -1.32 18.83
CA GLN A 40 18.82 -2.48 17.96
C GLN A 40 17.84 -3.55 18.47
N ALA A 41 17.92 -3.94 19.76
CA ALA A 41 17.02 -4.96 20.34
C ALA A 41 15.56 -4.48 20.34
N TYR A 42 15.33 -3.19 20.55
CA TYR A 42 14.00 -2.59 20.45
C TYR A 42 13.43 -2.67 19.03
N CYS A 43 14.24 -2.31 18.03
CA CYS A 43 13.85 -2.40 16.61
C CYS A 43 13.64 -3.85 16.15
N ASP A 44 14.48 -4.80 16.61
CA ASP A 44 14.35 -6.21 16.24
C ASP A 44 13.02 -6.82 16.69
N GLU A 45 12.57 -6.47 17.89
CA GLU A 45 11.26 -6.91 18.38
C GLU A 45 10.11 -6.28 17.58
N LEU A 46 10.17 -4.96 17.33
CA LEU A 46 9.15 -4.27 16.52
C LEU A 46 9.11 -4.82 15.10
N ALA A 47 10.26 -5.11 14.49
CA ALA A 47 10.32 -5.68 13.15
C ALA A 47 9.63 -7.06 13.10
N ALA A 48 9.87 -7.93 14.11
CA ALA A 48 9.21 -9.22 14.21
C ALA A 48 7.68 -9.07 14.35
N GLN A 49 7.19 -8.09 15.12
CA GLN A 49 5.77 -7.79 15.24
C GLN A 49 5.17 -7.33 13.91
N TRP A 50 5.85 -6.44 13.18
CA TRP A 50 5.40 -5.97 11.88
C TRP A 50 5.37 -7.08 10.83
N GLN A 51 6.37 -7.95 10.80
CA GLN A 51 6.40 -9.11 9.90
C GLN A 51 5.27 -10.09 10.22
N SER A 52 5.01 -10.36 11.49
CA SER A 52 3.88 -11.17 11.93
C SER A 52 2.53 -10.54 11.51
N PHE A 53 2.39 -9.22 11.67
CA PHE A 53 1.20 -8.50 11.22
C PHE A 53 1.03 -8.55 9.69
N ALA A 54 2.11 -8.37 8.92
CA ALA A 54 2.08 -8.49 7.47
C ALA A 54 1.62 -9.89 7.03
N ALA A 55 2.12 -10.95 7.67
CA ALA A 55 1.69 -12.32 7.41
C ALA A 55 0.20 -12.54 7.74
N ARG A 56 -0.30 -11.97 8.84
CA ARG A 56 -1.72 -12.05 9.21
C ARG A 56 -2.64 -11.29 8.25
N LEU A 57 -2.15 -10.23 7.60
CA LEU A 57 -2.84 -9.50 6.54
C LEU A 57 -2.76 -10.21 5.18
N ASP A 58 -2.04 -11.31 5.09
CA ASP A 58 -1.75 -12.03 3.84
C ASP A 58 -1.04 -11.12 2.81
N LEU A 59 -0.06 -10.32 3.25
CA LEU A 59 0.74 -9.49 2.35
C LEU A 59 1.73 -10.35 1.57
N ILE A 60 1.92 -10.02 0.28
CA ILE A 60 2.78 -10.77 -0.65
C ILE A 60 4.00 -9.97 -1.10
N ASN A 61 4.60 -9.22 -0.17
CA ASN A 61 5.86 -8.52 -0.45
C ASN A 61 6.98 -9.50 -0.81
N ASP A 62 7.81 -9.13 -1.78
CA ASP A 62 8.94 -9.93 -2.26
C ASP A 62 10.18 -9.73 -1.38
N ASP A 63 10.33 -8.54 -0.82
CA ASP A 63 11.38 -8.24 0.15
C ASP A 63 10.86 -7.31 1.25
N PHE A 64 11.54 -7.36 2.39
CA PHE A 64 11.26 -6.55 3.57
C PHE A 64 12.57 -5.90 4.03
N VAL A 65 12.77 -4.63 3.68
CA VAL A 65 14.01 -3.90 4.01
C VAL A 65 13.88 -3.23 5.37
N ARG A 66 14.95 -3.33 6.16
CA ARG A 66 15.12 -2.56 7.41
C ARG A 66 16.26 -1.58 7.21
N THR A 67 16.12 -0.35 7.66
CA THR A 67 17.23 0.63 7.55
C THR A 67 18.43 0.25 8.44
N THR A 68 18.23 -0.67 9.38
CA THR A 68 19.30 -1.29 10.17
C THR A 68 20.00 -2.48 9.49
N ASP A 69 19.51 -2.97 8.34
CA ASP A 69 20.20 -4.01 7.56
C ASP A 69 21.57 -3.51 7.07
N GLU A 70 22.58 -4.37 7.09
CA GLU A 70 23.91 -3.95 6.60
C GLU A 70 23.90 -3.63 5.11
N ARG A 71 23.11 -4.37 4.30
CA ARG A 71 22.91 -4.06 2.87
C ARG A 71 22.38 -2.64 2.64
N HIS A 72 21.56 -2.11 3.54
CA HIS A 72 21.06 -0.74 3.47
C HIS A 72 22.15 0.28 3.88
N LYS A 73 22.82 0.03 4.98
CA LYS A 73 23.90 0.91 5.47
C LYS A 73 25.03 1.03 4.45
N GLU A 74 25.37 -0.04 3.75
CA GLU A 74 26.38 -0.01 2.68
C GLU A 74 25.96 0.89 1.52
N VAL A 75 24.69 0.80 1.08
CA VAL A 75 24.17 1.66 0.00
C VAL A 75 24.12 3.11 0.44
N VAL A 76 23.70 3.42 1.67
CA VAL A 76 23.69 4.79 2.21
C VAL A 76 25.10 5.37 2.26
N ARG A 77 26.09 4.59 2.73
CA ARG A 77 27.51 5.03 2.75
C ARG A 77 28.03 5.30 1.33
N ALA A 78 27.65 4.46 0.37
CA ALA A 78 28.03 4.66 -1.04
C ALA A 78 27.41 5.95 -1.62
N VAL A 79 26.15 6.22 -1.34
CA VAL A 79 25.47 7.47 -1.74
C VAL A 79 26.14 8.68 -1.11
N LEU A 80 26.43 8.63 0.19
CA LEU A 80 27.08 9.72 0.90
C LEU A 80 28.47 10.02 0.34
N ASN A 81 29.31 9.00 0.12
CA ASN A 81 30.65 9.17 -0.48
C ASN A 81 30.56 9.79 -1.88
N LYS A 82 29.65 9.29 -2.72
CA LYS A 82 29.45 9.82 -4.06
C LYS A 82 29.09 11.30 -4.06
N LEU A 83 28.09 11.69 -3.27
CA LEU A 83 27.63 13.09 -3.19
C LEU A 83 28.70 14.00 -2.57
N HIS A 84 29.49 13.48 -1.62
CA HIS A 84 30.62 14.20 -1.05
C HIS A 84 31.70 14.47 -2.10
N ASP A 85 32.13 13.45 -2.83
CA ASP A 85 33.17 13.57 -3.85
C ASP A 85 32.75 14.45 -5.05
N GLN A 86 31.44 14.51 -5.34
CA GLN A 86 30.86 15.42 -6.32
C GLN A 86 30.78 16.87 -5.84
N GLY A 87 31.02 17.12 -4.55
CA GLY A 87 30.88 18.44 -3.94
C GLY A 87 29.44 18.90 -3.73
N ASP A 88 28.49 17.96 -3.73
CA ASP A 88 27.06 18.23 -3.43
C ASP A 88 26.79 18.31 -1.93
N LEU A 89 27.74 17.89 -1.09
CA LEU A 89 27.69 18.02 0.35
C LEU A 89 28.68 19.07 0.84
N TYR A 90 28.29 19.88 1.84
CA TYR A 90 29.16 20.85 2.48
C TYR A 90 28.83 21.00 3.96
N LYS A 91 29.83 21.41 4.76
CA LYS A 91 29.68 21.62 6.19
C LYS A 91 29.38 23.09 6.49
N LYS A 92 28.40 23.33 7.35
CA LYS A 92 27.99 24.68 7.74
C LYS A 92 27.60 24.73 9.21
N GLY A 93 28.13 25.71 9.93
CA GLY A 93 27.64 26.06 11.26
C GLY A 93 26.31 26.80 11.18
N TYR A 94 25.36 26.37 11.97
CA TYR A 94 24.08 27.02 12.15
C TYR A 94 23.88 27.41 13.62
N LYS A 95 23.64 28.69 13.86
CA LYS A 95 23.23 29.19 15.16
C LYS A 95 21.73 29.50 15.08
N GLY A 96 20.94 28.83 15.87
CA GLY A 96 19.51 29.01 15.82
C GLY A 96 18.77 28.48 17.05
N PHE A 97 17.47 28.70 17.09
CA PHE A 97 16.62 28.20 18.15
C PHE A 97 16.16 26.78 17.80
N TYR A 98 16.28 25.87 18.74
CA TYR A 98 16.03 24.47 18.57
C TYR A 98 14.95 23.97 19.54
N SER A 99 13.88 23.36 19.01
CA SER A 99 12.90 22.66 19.80
C SER A 99 13.44 21.28 20.21
N VAL A 100 13.67 21.08 21.49
CA VAL A 100 14.10 19.78 22.03
C VAL A 100 13.01 18.73 21.84
N LYS A 101 11.75 19.12 21.94
CA LYS A 101 10.59 18.23 21.81
C LYS A 101 10.35 17.75 20.37
N GLU A 102 10.42 18.66 19.40
CA GLU A 102 10.12 18.35 17.99
C GLU A 102 11.38 18.06 17.16
N GLU A 103 12.56 18.13 17.82
CA GLU A 103 13.87 17.79 17.25
C GLU A 103 14.21 18.59 15.97
N THR A 104 13.79 19.86 15.93
CA THR A 104 13.96 20.70 14.76
C THR A 104 14.45 22.10 15.12
N PHE A 105 15.23 22.70 14.22
CA PHE A 105 15.52 24.14 14.31
C PHE A 105 14.27 24.93 13.95
N LEU A 106 14.03 25.97 14.72
CA LEU A 106 12.93 26.91 14.56
C LEU A 106 13.40 28.18 13.88
N THR A 107 12.53 28.74 13.09
CA THR A 107 12.72 30.03 12.41
C THR A 107 11.85 31.10 13.04
N ASP A 108 12.05 32.36 12.68
CA ASP A 108 11.17 33.43 13.17
C ASP A 108 9.71 33.28 12.74
N LYS A 109 9.45 32.51 11.68
CA LYS A 109 8.08 32.15 11.25
C LYS A 109 7.34 31.23 12.24
N ASP A 110 8.08 30.53 13.08
CA ASP A 110 7.55 29.60 14.08
C ASP A 110 7.22 30.28 15.41
N ARG A 111 7.50 31.60 15.52
CA ARG A 111 7.16 32.41 16.70
C ARG A 111 5.69 32.85 16.66
N ASN A 112 5.15 33.01 17.85
CA ASN A 112 3.88 33.71 18.02
C ASN A 112 4.05 35.20 17.67
N PRO A 113 2.95 35.92 17.39
CA PRO A 113 3.00 37.36 17.12
C PRO A 113 3.64 38.19 18.24
N ASP A 114 3.66 37.70 19.49
CA ASP A 114 4.26 38.33 20.65
C ASP A 114 5.77 38.01 20.79
N GLY A 115 6.35 37.26 19.85
CA GLY A 115 7.77 36.87 19.86
C GLY A 115 8.09 35.63 20.71
N THR A 116 7.11 35.05 21.39
CA THR A 116 7.31 33.83 22.18
C THR A 116 7.21 32.57 21.26
N TRP A 117 7.65 31.42 21.79
CA TRP A 117 7.47 30.14 21.11
C TRP A 117 6.14 29.51 21.48
N ALA A 118 5.42 28.96 20.50
CA ALA A 118 4.18 28.26 20.76
C ALA A 118 4.44 27.01 21.62
N SER A 119 3.50 26.66 22.50
CA SER A 119 3.62 25.52 23.46
C SER A 119 3.87 24.17 22.77
N GLN A 120 3.51 24.04 21.52
CA GLN A 120 3.77 22.82 20.71
C GLN A 120 5.28 22.54 20.60
N TRP A 121 6.13 23.56 20.58
CA TRP A 121 7.57 23.43 20.44
C TRP A 121 8.29 22.95 21.71
N GLY A 122 7.60 22.96 22.88
CA GLY A 122 8.17 22.55 24.16
C GLY A 122 9.34 23.45 24.57
N GLU A 123 10.40 22.85 25.12
CA GLU A 123 11.62 23.58 25.47
C GLU A 123 12.36 24.01 24.20
N VAL A 124 12.72 25.30 24.12
CA VAL A 124 13.46 25.86 23.00
C VAL A 124 14.78 26.43 23.53
N VAL A 125 15.89 25.95 22.99
CA VAL A 125 17.25 26.35 23.37
C VAL A 125 17.97 27.03 22.19
N GLU A 126 18.82 27.98 22.45
CA GLU A 126 19.72 28.51 21.43
C GLU A 126 20.89 27.53 21.27
N LEU A 127 21.09 27.01 20.06
CA LEU A 127 22.12 26.03 19.78
C LEU A 127 23.01 26.49 18.63
N LEU A 128 24.33 26.40 18.84
CA LEU A 128 25.31 26.49 17.77
C LEU A 128 25.72 25.07 17.41
N GLU A 129 25.33 24.62 16.24
CA GLU A 129 25.64 23.27 15.79
C GLU A 129 26.18 23.28 14.36
N GLU A 130 27.25 22.56 14.13
CA GLU A 130 27.79 22.34 12.81
C GLU A 130 27.18 21.07 12.22
N ASN A 131 26.75 21.12 10.98
CA ASN A 131 26.15 19.97 10.29
C ASN A 131 26.55 19.94 8.83
N TRP A 132 26.40 18.79 8.20
CA TRP A 132 26.51 18.62 6.76
C TRP A 132 25.17 18.90 6.08
N TYR A 133 25.26 19.61 4.95
CA TYR A 133 24.12 20.01 4.14
C TYR A 133 24.25 19.48 2.73
N PHE A 134 23.13 19.04 2.16
CA PHE A 134 22.99 18.65 0.76
C PHE A 134 22.46 19.85 -0.05
N LYS A 135 23.12 20.19 -1.16
CA LYS A 135 22.82 21.32 -2.05
C LYS A 135 21.50 21.08 -2.80
N MET A 136 20.40 21.09 -2.10
CA MET A 136 19.07 20.81 -2.64
C MET A 136 18.45 22.00 -3.35
N GLY A 137 18.65 23.22 -2.82
CA GLY A 137 18.00 24.44 -3.29
C GLY A 137 18.22 24.74 -4.77
N GLN A 138 19.44 24.47 -5.29
CA GLN A 138 19.78 24.68 -6.70
C GLN A 138 18.92 23.89 -7.71
N HIS A 139 18.19 22.88 -7.25
CA HIS A 139 17.37 22.02 -8.10
C HIS A 139 15.88 22.39 -8.12
N GLN A 140 15.47 23.44 -7.40
CA GLN A 140 14.06 23.82 -7.24
C GLN A 140 13.35 24.02 -8.58
N GLN A 141 13.92 24.86 -9.48
CA GLN A 141 13.26 25.15 -10.76
C GLN A 141 13.15 23.90 -11.63
N TRP A 142 14.21 23.08 -11.68
CA TRP A 142 14.15 21.80 -12.41
C TRP A 142 13.01 20.90 -11.91
N LEU A 143 12.79 20.85 -10.59
CA LEU A 143 11.74 20.02 -10.02
C LEU A 143 10.34 20.56 -10.35
N VAL A 144 10.17 21.87 -10.33
CA VAL A 144 8.91 22.51 -10.77
C VAL A 144 8.61 22.14 -12.21
N ASP A 145 9.58 22.33 -13.11
CA ASP A 145 9.42 22.05 -14.54
C ASP A 145 9.11 20.56 -14.79
N LEU A 146 9.76 19.66 -14.03
CA LEU A 146 9.52 18.23 -14.09
C LEU A 146 8.07 17.87 -13.73
N ILE A 147 7.57 18.39 -12.60
CA ILE A 147 6.23 18.07 -12.09
C ILE A 147 5.15 18.66 -13.00
N GLU A 148 5.39 19.85 -13.56
CA GLU A 148 4.48 20.46 -14.54
C GLU A 148 4.42 19.71 -15.85
N ALA A 149 5.58 19.24 -16.34
CA ALA A 149 5.66 18.47 -17.58
C ALA A 149 5.07 17.05 -17.45
N ASN A 150 4.99 16.51 -16.23
CA ASN A 150 4.55 15.14 -15.96
C ASN A 150 3.38 15.12 -14.96
N PRO A 151 2.14 15.37 -15.41
CA PRO A 151 0.97 15.42 -14.53
C PRO A 151 0.72 14.13 -13.72
N SER A 152 1.17 12.97 -14.22
CA SER A 152 1.03 11.67 -13.56
C SER A 152 2.12 11.38 -12.52
N PHE A 153 3.16 12.20 -12.42
CA PHE A 153 4.29 11.95 -11.52
C PHE A 153 3.89 11.95 -10.05
N VAL A 154 3.03 12.90 -9.63
CA VAL A 154 2.45 12.96 -8.28
C VAL A 154 0.94 12.84 -8.37
N GLN A 155 0.40 11.83 -7.70
CA GLN A 155 -1.04 11.55 -7.70
C GLN A 155 -1.58 11.40 -6.27
N PRO A 156 -2.85 11.78 -6.05
CA PRO A 156 -3.80 12.43 -6.96
C PRO A 156 -3.45 13.90 -7.26
N ASP A 157 -4.10 14.46 -8.28
CA ASP A 157 -3.79 15.81 -8.81
C ASP A 157 -3.73 16.94 -7.78
N TYR A 158 -4.63 16.94 -6.80
CA TYR A 158 -4.61 17.97 -5.76
C TYR A 158 -3.35 17.87 -4.87
N ARG A 159 -2.76 16.68 -4.70
CA ARG A 159 -1.48 16.50 -4.00
C ARG A 159 -0.32 17.04 -4.83
N ARG A 160 -0.36 16.86 -6.15
CA ARG A 160 0.59 17.51 -7.06
C ARG A 160 0.52 19.02 -6.91
N ASN A 161 -0.70 19.58 -6.88
CA ASN A 161 -0.90 21.02 -6.74
C ASN A 161 -0.39 21.57 -5.39
N GLU A 162 -0.53 20.80 -4.30
CA GLU A 162 0.09 21.13 -3.00
C GLU A 162 1.62 21.22 -3.09
N VAL A 163 2.26 20.23 -3.73
CA VAL A 163 3.72 20.22 -3.92
C VAL A 163 4.17 21.40 -4.79
N LEU A 164 3.49 21.64 -5.91
CA LEU A 164 3.79 22.81 -6.77
C LEU A 164 3.56 24.13 -6.05
N GLY A 165 2.48 24.24 -5.26
CA GLY A 165 2.20 25.41 -4.44
C GLY A 165 3.35 25.70 -3.46
N PHE A 166 3.82 24.70 -2.74
CA PHE A 166 4.98 24.81 -1.86
C PHE A 166 6.23 25.25 -2.63
N LEU A 167 6.59 24.56 -3.72
CA LEU A 167 7.80 24.86 -4.49
C LEU A 167 7.79 26.23 -5.17
N LYS A 168 6.62 26.79 -5.45
CA LYS A 168 6.50 28.13 -6.08
C LYS A 168 6.40 29.28 -5.07
N SER A 169 5.91 28.99 -3.86
CA SER A 169 5.72 30.03 -2.82
C SER A 169 6.90 30.21 -1.91
N GLU A 170 7.79 29.21 -1.78
CA GLU A 170 8.92 29.21 -0.86
C GLU A 170 10.23 28.95 -1.61
N THR A 171 11.33 29.57 -1.14
CA THR A 171 12.67 29.18 -1.58
C THR A 171 13.05 27.87 -0.92
N LEU A 172 13.45 26.88 -1.72
CA LEU A 172 13.89 25.59 -1.23
C LEU A 172 15.29 25.72 -0.63
N GLU A 173 15.38 25.54 0.67
CA GLU A 173 16.65 25.57 1.40
C GLU A 173 17.43 24.27 1.19
N ASP A 174 18.76 24.34 1.34
CA ASP A 174 19.60 23.15 1.36
C ASP A 174 19.26 22.26 2.57
N LEU A 175 19.29 20.96 2.36
CA LEU A 175 18.85 19.99 3.35
C LEU A 175 19.98 19.68 4.35
N CYS A 176 19.75 19.92 5.63
CA CYS A 176 20.61 19.41 6.71
C CYS A 176 20.48 17.88 6.79
N ILE A 177 21.56 17.16 6.46
CA ILE A 177 21.55 15.68 6.34
C ILE A 177 22.23 14.96 7.51
N THR A 178 22.60 15.66 8.57
CA THR A 178 23.29 15.04 9.70
C THR A 178 22.78 15.48 11.07
N ARG A 179 23.20 14.73 12.06
CA ARG A 179 23.19 15.11 13.48
C ARG A 179 24.53 14.72 14.10
N PRO A 180 25.10 15.50 15.06
CA PRO A 180 26.26 15.09 15.79
C PRO A 180 26.06 13.76 16.52
N ALA A 181 27.02 12.86 16.41
CA ALA A 181 26.95 11.52 17.03
C ALA A 181 26.87 11.59 18.57
N SER A 182 27.39 12.71 19.18
CA SER A 182 27.25 12.97 20.59
C SER A 182 25.82 13.19 21.07
N ARG A 183 24.92 13.59 20.16
CA ARG A 183 23.51 13.85 20.44
C ARG A 183 22.59 12.71 19.94
N LEU A 184 22.93 12.14 18.81
CA LEU A 184 22.21 11.00 18.21
C LEU A 184 23.23 9.93 17.88
N SER A 185 23.27 8.84 18.66
CA SER A 185 24.15 7.70 18.40
C SER A 185 23.50 6.63 17.52
N TRP A 186 22.16 6.67 17.37
CA TRP A 186 21.37 5.71 16.62
C TRP A 186 21.08 6.23 15.20
N GLY A 187 22.02 5.97 14.31
CA GLY A 187 21.99 6.35 12.90
C GLY A 187 23.21 5.80 12.16
N ILE A 188 23.31 6.03 10.86
CA ILE A 188 24.43 5.61 10.03
C ILE A 188 25.53 6.69 10.10
N PRO A 189 26.73 6.36 10.61
CA PRO A 189 27.85 7.32 10.61
C PRO A 189 28.27 7.71 9.19
N LEU A 190 28.62 8.99 8.99
CA LEU A 190 29.16 9.44 7.72
C LEU A 190 30.54 8.80 7.50
N PRO A 191 30.79 8.21 6.32
CA PRO A 191 32.06 7.51 6.09
C PRO A 191 33.29 8.44 6.05
N PHE A 192 33.09 9.73 5.72
CA PHE A 192 34.15 10.76 5.66
C PHE A 192 34.21 11.68 6.88
N ASP A 193 33.21 11.59 7.80
CA ASP A 193 33.19 12.40 9.04
C ASP A 193 32.35 11.65 10.13
N PRO A 194 32.93 10.65 10.81
CA PRO A 194 32.22 9.78 11.73
C PRO A 194 31.72 10.45 13.02
N GLU A 195 32.08 11.74 13.26
CA GLU A 195 31.49 12.52 14.34
C GLU A 195 30.00 12.86 14.09
N PHE A 196 29.51 12.59 12.90
CA PHE A 196 28.12 12.81 12.50
C PHE A 196 27.45 11.51 12.04
N VAL A 197 26.16 11.42 12.32
CA VAL A 197 25.27 10.38 11.78
C VAL A 197 24.28 10.99 10.80
N THR A 198 23.82 10.15 9.87
CA THR A 198 22.86 10.54 8.82
C THR A 198 21.52 10.94 9.42
N TYR A 199 20.93 12.01 8.91
CA TYR A 199 19.56 12.40 9.21
C TYR A 199 18.58 11.34 8.65
N VAL A 200 17.61 10.98 9.48
CA VAL A 200 16.68 9.86 9.21
C VAL A 200 16.04 9.87 7.82
N TRP A 201 15.65 11.01 7.29
CA TRP A 201 15.01 11.07 5.97
C TRP A 201 15.97 10.88 4.80
N PHE A 202 17.23 11.27 4.93
CA PHE A 202 18.24 10.99 3.91
C PHE A 202 18.58 9.50 3.88
N ASP A 203 18.63 8.89 5.04
CA ASP A 203 18.77 7.46 5.25
C ASP A 203 17.56 6.70 4.71
N ALA A 204 16.37 6.99 5.25
CA ALA A 204 15.13 6.28 4.94
C ALA A 204 14.81 6.26 3.44
N LEU A 205 14.94 7.38 2.71
CA LEU A 205 14.64 7.44 1.28
C LEU A 205 15.56 6.53 0.44
N THR A 206 16.78 6.30 0.89
CA THR A 206 17.75 5.43 0.21
C THR A 206 17.31 3.95 0.19
N ASN A 207 16.35 3.54 1.05
CA ASN A 207 15.84 2.18 1.07
C ASN A 207 15.30 1.71 -0.30
N TYR A 208 14.71 2.62 -1.08
CA TYR A 208 14.11 2.31 -2.38
C TYR A 208 15.10 1.79 -3.42
N ILE A 209 16.37 2.17 -3.31
CA ILE A 209 17.45 1.67 -4.17
C ILE A 209 18.30 0.59 -3.51
N THR A 210 18.11 0.34 -2.22
CA THR A 210 18.89 -0.66 -1.47
C THR A 210 18.69 -2.07 -2.02
N VAL A 211 17.46 -2.50 -2.16
CA VAL A 211 17.15 -3.87 -2.65
C VAL A 211 17.52 -4.02 -4.12
N PRO A 212 17.19 -3.08 -5.03
CA PRO A 212 17.72 -3.10 -6.39
C PRO A 212 19.24 -3.22 -6.43
N ALA A 213 19.99 -2.40 -5.66
CA ALA A 213 21.45 -2.47 -5.61
C ALA A 213 21.94 -3.86 -5.15
N ALA A 214 21.39 -4.38 -4.05
CA ALA A 214 21.78 -5.66 -3.48
C ALA A 214 21.48 -6.84 -4.40
N LEU A 215 20.41 -6.76 -5.20
CA LEU A 215 20.03 -7.77 -6.19
C LEU A 215 20.75 -7.60 -7.53
N GLY A 216 21.68 -6.65 -7.66
CA GLY A 216 22.52 -6.49 -8.86
C GLY A 216 21.86 -5.69 -9.97
N ASP A 217 20.85 -4.84 -9.66
CA ASP A 217 20.21 -3.98 -10.66
C ASP A 217 21.25 -3.11 -11.40
N PRO A 218 21.35 -3.21 -12.75
CA PRO A 218 22.39 -2.56 -13.49
C PRO A 218 22.28 -1.03 -13.47
N VAL A 219 21.08 -0.48 -13.35
CA VAL A 219 20.87 0.97 -13.33
C VAL A 219 21.43 1.56 -12.04
N VAL A 220 21.09 0.95 -10.88
CA VAL A 220 21.58 1.42 -9.58
C VAL A 220 23.08 1.16 -9.42
N ASN A 221 23.54 -0.03 -9.79
CA ASN A 221 24.96 -0.40 -9.63
C ASN A 221 25.88 0.41 -10.55
N ASN A 222 25.45 0.75 -11.77
CA ASN A 222 26.20 1.67 -12.62
C ASN A 222 26.25 3.09 -12.03
N ALA A 223 25.15 3.59 -11.46
CA ALA A 223 25.13 4.90 -10.83
C ALA A 223 26.02 4.97 -9.59
N LEU A 224 26.14 3.89 -8.83
CA LEU A 224 26.98 3.79 -7.62
C LEU A 224 28.35 3.13 -7.88
N LYS A 225 28.75 2.99 -9.13
CA LYS A 225 30.01 2.33 -9.52
C LYS A 225 31.21 3.05 -8.86
N GLY A 226 32.06 2.27 -8.22
CA GLY A 226 33.23 2.76 -7.48
C GLY A 226 32.93 3.12 -6.01
N TYR A 227 31.66 3.16 -5.62
CA TYR A 227 31.23 3.44 -4.24
C TYR A 227 30.52 2.26 -3.59
N TYR A 228 29.81 1.44 -4.38
CA TYR A 228 29.10 0.26 -3.93
C TYR A 228 29.57 -1.00 -4.69
N HIS A 229 29.75 -2.07 -3.93
CA HIS A 229 30.10 -3.38 -4.46
C HIS A 229 29.13 -4.41 -3.89
N PRO A 230 28.16 -4.91 -4.69
CA PRO A 230 27.23 -5.93 -4.22
C PRO A 230 27.99 -7.19 -3.78
N ALA A 231 27.55 -7.81 -2.69
CA ALA A 231 28.12 -9.06 -2.25
C ALA A 231 28.04 -10.11 -3.36
N SER A 232 29.16 -10.78 -3.64
CA SER A 232 29.26 -11.75 -4.71
C SER A 232 28.28 -12.93 -4.48
N GLY A 233 27.40 -13.19 -5.45
CA GLY A 233 26.52 -14.35 -5.49
C GLY A 233 25.05 -14.13 -5.18
N ILE A 234 24.58 -12.90 -4.92
CA ILE A 234 23.18 -12.60 -4.59
C ILE A 234 22.40 -12.01 -5.78
N GLY A 235 23.07 -11.63 -6.86
CA GLY A 235 22.41 -10.95 -7.98
C GLY A 235 21.95 -11.88 -9.09
N ASN A 236 20.68 -11.76 -9.50
CA ASN A 236 20.27 -12.16 -10.83
C ASN A 236 20.49 -10.94 -11.75
N PRO A 237 21.51 -10.92 -12.62
CA PRO A 237 21.86 -9.75 -13.43
C PRO A 237 20.79 -9.33 -14.46
N ALA A 238 19.65 -10.00 -14.46
CA ALA A 238 18.52 -9.72 -15.37
C ALA A 238 17.35 -8.99 -14.69
N SER A 239 17.45 -8.58 -13.43
CA SER A 239 16.35 -7.88 -12.78
C SER A 239 16.50 -6.36 -12.89
N GLU A 240 15.82 -5.75 -13.85
CA GLU A 240 15.58 -4.32 -13.90
C GLU A 240 14.47 -3.98 -12.89
N LEU A 241 14.83 -3.66 -11.65
CA LEU A 241 13.90 -3.28 -10.59
C LEU A 241 13.79 -1.75 -10.46
N TRP A 242 14.79 -1.02 -10.95
CA TRP A 242 14.82 0.43 -10.94
C TRP A 242 14.77 1.01 -12.35
N PRO A 243 13.96 2.06 -12.62
CA PRO A 243 13.17 2.83 -11.66
C PRO A 243 11.89 2.13 -11.21
N ALA A 244 11.49 2.40 -9.96
CA ALA A 244 10.20 1.95 -9.45
C ALA A 244 9.03 2.52 -10.27
N ASP A 245 8.00 1.69 -10.52
CA ASP A 245 6.81 2.17 -11.20
C ASP A 245 5.96 3.06 -10.28
N ILE A 246 5.82 2.69 -9.01
CA ILE A 246 4.98 3.43 -8.06
C ILE A 246 5.63 3.44 -6.67
N HIS A 247 5.75 4.63 -6.08
CA HIS A 247 5.93 4.80 -4.64
C HIS A 247 4.57 5.07 -3.99
N VAL A 248 4.07 4.15 -3.17
CA VAL A 248 2.83 4.33 -2.41
C VAL A 248 3.17 4.87 -1.03
N ILE A 249 2.69 6.07 -0.73
CA ILE A 249 3.07 6.81 0.48
C ILE A 249 1.88 7.44 1.20
N GLY A 250 2.02 7.72 2.50
CA GLY A 250 1.11 8.59 3.22
C GLY A 250 1.27 10.07 2.82
N LYS A 251 0.20 10.82 2.85
CA LYS A 251 0.19 12.26 2.50
C LYS A 251 1.14 13.10 3.36
N ASP A 252 1.40 12.69 4.59
CA ASP A 252 2.27 13.37 5.57
C ASP A 252 3.75 13.36 5.18
N ILE A 253 4.14 12.40 4.36
CA ILE A 253 5.52 12.25 3.89
C ILE A 253 5.71 12.64 2.42
N ILE A 254 4.73 13.33 1.83
CA ILE A 254 4.76 13.71 0.41
C ILE A 254 5.93 14.64 0.08
N LYS A 255 6.29 15.57 0.98
CA LYS A 255 7.42 16.48 0.80
C LYS A 255 8.74 15.72 0.63
N PHE A 256 8.95 14.66 1.41
CA PHE A 256 10.16 13.86 1.33
C PHE A 256 10.24 13.07 0.01
N HIS A 257 9.13 12.55 -0.47
CA HIS A 257 9.07 11.71 -1.67
C HIS A 257 8.95 12.51 -2.98
N ALA A 258 8.24 13.65 -2.95
CA ALA A 258 8.02 14.46 -4.14
C ALA A 258 9.01 15.64 -4.28
N VAL A 259 9.79 15.96 -3.24
CA VAL A 259 10.80 17.02 -3.29
C VAL A 259 12.20 16.48 -3.04
N TYR A 260 12.46 15.89 -1.86
CA TYR A 260 13.82 15.49 -1.49
C TYR A 260 14.31 14.33 -2.34
N TRP A 261 13.50 13.27 -2.45
CA TRP A 261 13.90 12.05 -3.17
C TRP A 261 14.20 12.27 -4.65
N PRO A 262 13.38 12.97 -5.45
CA PRO A 262 13.71 13.26 -6.85
C PRO A 262 15.02 14.05 -6.99
N ILE A 263 15.29 14.99 -6.11
CA ILE A 263 16.53 15.77 -6.14
C ILE A 263 17.74 14.90 -5.77
N MET A 264 17.62 14.03 -4.76
CA MET A 264 18.65 13.07 -4.41
C MET A 264 18.97 12.13 -5.58
N LEU A 265 17.94 11.57 -6.23
CA LEU A 265 18.09 10.71 -7.40
C LEU A 265 18.78 11.44 -8.55
N LYS A 266 18.38 12.68 -8.83
CA LYS A 266 19.03 13.51 -9.85
C LYS A 266 20.53 13.72 -9.55
N ALA A 267 20.87 14.05 -8.31
CA ALA A 267 22.27 14.24 -7.92
C ALA A 267 23.08 12.94 -8.04
N MET A 268 22.47 11.80 -7.75
CA MET A 268 23.09 10.49 -7.94
C MET A 268 23.18 10.03 -9.41
N GLY A 269 22.51 10.72 -10.34
CA GLY A 269 22.41 10.31 -11.74
C GLY A 269 21.48 9.10 -11.97
N LEU A 270 20.50 8.91 -11.08
CA LEU A 270 19.50 7.84 -11.17
C LEU A 270 18.19 8.34 -11.82
N PRO A 271 17.51 7.51 -12.61
CA PRO A 271 16.16 7.84 -13.09
C PRO A 271 15.18 7.92 -11.93
N LEU A 272 14.12 8.72 -12.10
CA LEU A 272 13.07 8.91 -11.12
C LEU A 272 12.08 7.76 -11.13
N PRO A 273 11.36 7.48 -10.01
CA PRO A 273 10.17 6.63 -10.05
C PRO A 273 9.15 7.22 -11.01
N LYS A 274 8.33 6.35 -11.63
CA LYS A 274 7.35 6.83 -12.63
C LYS A 274 6.18 7.55 -11.97
N GLN A 275 5.80 7.15 -10.74
CA GLN A 275 4.68 7.74 -10.03
C GLN A 275 4.89 7.74 -8.50
N ILE A 276 4.46 8.82 -7.86
CA ILE A 276 4.30 8.94 -6.40
C ILE A 276 2.80 9.00 -6.13
N LEU A 277 2.26 7.96 -5.48
CA LEU A 277 0.85 7.81 -5.19
C LEU A 277 0.61 8.04 -3.70
N ALA A 278 0.06 9.21 -3.34
CA ALA A 278 -0.16 9.62 -1.98
C ALA A 278 -1.59 9.30 -1.50
N HIS A 279 -1.71 8.52 -0.43
CA HIS A 279 -2.99 8.23 0.21
C HIS A 279 -3.24 9.10 1.44
N GLY A 280 -4.52 9.28 1.80
CA GLY A 280 -4.95 9.97 3.01
C GLY A 280 -4.78 9.14 4.29
N TRP A 281 -5.16 9.73 5.41
CA TRP A 281 -5.15 9.08 6.72
C TRP A 281 -6.48 8.40 7.01
N TRP A 282 -6.42 7.37 7.84
CA TRP A 282 -7.58 6.86 8.53
C TRP A 282 -7.78 7.63 9.84
N GLN A 283 -8.97 8.17 10.01
CA GLN A 283 -9.46 8.76 11.25
C GLN A 283 -10.40 7.76 11.93
N LYS A 284 -10.67 7.93 13.22
CA LYS A 284 -11.72 7.20 13.93
C LYS A 284 -12.72 8.21 14.50
N ASP A 285 -13.99 8.04 14.14
CA ASP A 285 -15.09 8.90 14.56
C ASP A 285 -14.82 10.40 14.32
N GLY A 286 -14.21 10.71 13.15
CA GLY A 286 -13.88 12.07 12.72
C GLY A 286 -12.64 12.68 13.38
N ALA A 287 -11.90 11.94 14.19
CA ALA A 287 -10.68 12.40 14.86
C ALA A 287 -9.44 11.62 14.42
N LYS A 288 -8.29 12.28 14.38
CA LYS A 288 -6.99 11.63 14.14
C LYS A 288 -6.76 10.54 15.20
N MET A 289 -6.42 9.34 14.76
CA MET A 289 -6.07 8.25 15.67
C MET A 289 -4.82 8.57 16.48
N SER A 290 -4.90 8.40 17.80
CA SER A 290 -3.77 8.62 18.71
C SER A 290 -3.84 7.65 19.89
N LYS A 291 -2.69 7.06 20.26
CA LYS A 291 -2.60 6.21 21.46
C LYS A 291 -2.95 6.97 22.74
N SER A 292 -2.64 8.26 22.81
CA SER A 292 -2.91 9.10 23.98
C SER A 292 -4.40 9.38 24.19
N THR A 293 -5.21 9.37 23.14
CA THR A 293 -6.67 9.57 23.20
C THR A 293 -7.45 8.26 23.24
N GLY A 294 -6.78 7.12 23.08
CA GLY A 294 -7.43 5.80 23.11
C GLY A 294 -8.36 5.51 21.92
N ASN A 295 -8.36 6.36 20.89
CA ASN A 295 -9.22 6.23 19.70
C ASN A 295 -8.56 5.47 18.54
N VAL A 296 -7.65 4.54 18.84
CA VAL A 296 -6.98 3.73 17.83
C VAL A 296 -7.81 2.49 17.50
N VAL A 297 -7.97 2.19 16.22
CA VAL A 297 -8.50 0.90 15.77
C VAL A 297 -7.37 -0.12 15.85
N ASP A 298 -7.59 -1.21 16.57
CA ASP A 298 -6.69 -2.36 16.56
C ASP A 298 -7.04 -3.26 15.37
N PRO A 299 -6.23 -3.29 14.29
CA PRO A 299 -6.52 -4.09 13.12
C PRO A 299 -6.45 -5.59 13.42
N ILE A 300 -5.66 -6.01 14.41
CA ILE A 300 -5.58 -7.41 14.82
C ILE A 300 -6.90 -7.87 15.42
N ALA A 301 -7.47 -7.10 16.34
CA ALA A 301 -8.77 -7.40 16.93
C ALA A 301 -9.87 -7.49 15.86
N VAL A 302 -9.87 -6.58 14.89
CA VAL A 302 -10.83 -6.62 13.77
C VAL A 302 -10.65 -7.88 12.92
N ILE A 303 -9.41 -8.26 12.61
CA ILE A 303 -9.11 -9.47 11.81
C ILE A 303 -9.52 -10.73 12.57
N ASP A 304 -9.26 -10.80 13.86
CA ASP A 304 -9.62 -11.95 14.70
C ASP A 304 -11.13 -12.13 14.80
N GLU A 305 -11.85 -11.03 14.88
CA GLU A 305 -13.29 -11.07 14.98
C GLU A 305 -13.98 -11.30 13.63
N TRP A 306 -13.56 -10.60 12.57
CA TRP A 306 -14.30 -10.53 11.29
C TRP A 306 -13.62 -11.25 10.13
N GLY A 307 -12.37 -11.63 10.29
CA GLY A 307 -11.53 -12.23 9.25
C GLY A 307 -10.78 -11.21 8.41
N VAL A 308 -9.63 -11.65 7.87
CA VAL A 308 -8.71 -10.79 7.10
C VAL A 308 -9.36 -10.19 5.86
N ASP A 309 -10.15 -10.97 5.10
CA ASP A 309 -10.78 -10.48 3.88
C ASP A 309 -11.84 -9.41 4.15
N ALA A 310 -12.55 -9.48 5.27
CA ALA A 310 -13.51 -8.45 5.66
C ALA A 310 -12.79 -7.12 5.98
N PHE A 311 -11.65 -7.18 6.67
CA PHE A 311 -10.82 -6.02 6.93
C PHE A 311 -10.26 -5.43 5.62
N ARG A 312 -9.67 -6.26 4.75
CA ARG A 312 -9.13 -5.85 3.44
C ARG A 312 -10.21 -5.20 2.58
N PHE A 313 -11.41 -5.82 2.54
CA PHE A 313 -12.57 -5.27 1.82
C PHE A 313 -12.92 -3.86 2.30
N TYR A 314 -13.11 -3.69 3.61
CA TYR A 314 -13.52 -2.41 4.17
C TYR A 314 -12.53 -1.30 3.87
N VAL A 315 -11.24 -1.55 4.10
CA VAL A 315 -10.18 -0.55 3.89
C VAL A 315 -10.14 -0.05 2.44
N VAL A 316 -10.37 -0.93 1.47
CA VAL A 316 -10.35 -0.53 0.04
C VAL A 316 -11.71 0.00 -0.41
N ARG A 317 -12.80 -0.55 0.11
CA ARG A 317 -14.16 -0.22 -0.35
C ARG A 317 -14.66 1.11 0.22
N GLU A 318 -14.24 1.46 1.43
CA GLU A 318 -14.70 2.68 2.10
C GLU A 318 -14.06 3.93 1.51
N LEU A 319 -12.82 3.85 1.02
CA LEU A 319 -12.04 5.02 0.71
C LEU A 319 -11.28 4.88 -0.62
N ALA A 320 -11.49 5.85 -1.51
CA ALA A 320 -10.61 6.04 -2.67
C ALA A 320 -9.20 6.47 -2.23
N ILE A 321 -8.18 6.18 -3.05
CA ILE A 321 -6.82 6.64 -2.77
C ILE A 321 -6.77 8.16 -2.87
N GLY A 322 -6.26 8.81 -1.80
CA GLY A 322 -6.02 10.25 -1.76
C GLY A 322 -6.69 10.97 -0.58
N PRO A 323 -8.03 11.01 -0.45
CA PRO A 323 -8.70 11.66 0.67
C PRO A 323 -8.49 10.94 2.01
N ASP A 324 -8.83 11.60 3.11
CA ASP A 324 -8.88 10.97 4.43
C ASP A 324 -10.14 10.13 4.57
N GLY A 325 -10.02 8.97 5.22
CA GLY A 325 -11.13 8.09 5.57
C GLY A 325 -11.52 8.18 7.03
N ASN A 326 -12.76 7.83 7.30
CA ASN A 326 -13.27 7.78 8.66
C ASN A 326 -13.71 6.35 9.01
N TRP A 327 -13.00 5.72 9.92
CA TRP A 327 -13.39 4.44 10.48
C TRP A 327 -14.49 4.66 11.51
N THR A 328 -15.60 3.95 11.34
CA THR A 328 -16.61 3.78 12.39
C THR A 328 -16.95 2.30 12.50
N ASP A 329 -17.11 1.81 13.73
CA ASP A 329 -17.42 0.40 13.94
C ASP A 329 -18.79 0.04 13.34
N GLY A 330 -19.77 0.96 13.44
CA GLY A 330 -21.07 0.80 12.79
C GLY A 330 -21.00 0.77 11.26
N GLY A 331 -20.13 1.59 10.65
CA GLY A 331 -19.89 1.60 9.20
C GLY A 331 -19.27 0.29 8.71
N PHE A 332 -18.29 -0.24 9.45
CA PHE A 332 -17.69 -1.53 9.17
C PHE A 332 -18.73 -2.66 9.21
N GLN A 333 -19.50 -2.73 10.30
CA GLN A 333 -20.55 -3.75 10.47
C GLN A 333 -21.62 -3.66 9.39
N ALA A 334 -22.07 -2.46 9.05
CA ALA A 334 -23.08 -2.24 8.02
C ALA A 334 -22.60 -2.73 6.65
N ARG A 335 -21.34 -2.44 6.25
CA ARG A 335 -20.79 -2.94 4.99
C ARG A 335 -20.58 -4.45 5.00
N TYR A 336 -20.04 -4.99 6.08
CA TYR A 336 -19.90 -6.44 6.21
C TYR A 336 -21.25 -7.13 6.01
N GLN A 337 -22.29 -6.66 6.70
CA GLN A 337 -23.60 -7.28 6.64
C GLN A 337 -24.28 -7.11 5.28
N SER A 338 -24.22 -5.91 4.69
CA SER A 338 -24.93 -5.62 3.43
C SER A 338 -24.19 -6.16 2.21
N GLU A 339 -22.90 -5.90 2.10
CA GLU A 339 -22.13 -6.18 0.88
C GLU A 339 -21.49 -7.58 0.91
N LEU A 340 -20.89 -7.99 2.02
CA LEU A 340 -20.24 -9.30 2.12
C LEU A 340 -21.24 -10.42 2.45
N ALA A 341 -21.96 -10.33 3.58
CA ALA A 341 -22.82 -11.41 4.02
C ALA A 341 -24.10 -11.54 3.15
N ASN A 342 -24.87 -10.46 3.01
CA ASN A 342 -26.12 -10.46 2.26
C ASN A 342 -25.94 -10.30 0.75
N GLY A 343 -24.88 -9.63 0.30
CA GLY A 343 -24.56 -9.45 -1.11
C GLY A 343 -23.87 -10.68 -1.69
N LEU A 344 -22.54 -10.74 -1.55
CA LEU A 344 -21.68 -11.76 -2.14
C LEU A 344 -21.92 -13.16 -1.53
N GLY A 345 -21.87 -13.28 -0.20
CA GLY A 345 -22.00 -14.57 0.49
C GLY A 345 -23.34 -15.23 0.24
N ASN A 346 -24.44 -14.46 0.28
CA ASN A 346 -25.77 -14.97 -0.02
C ASN A 346 -25.90 -15.39 -1.49
N LEU A 347 -25.35 -14.62 -2.46
CA LEU A 347 -25.37 -14.97 -3.87
C LEU A 347 -24.69 -16.33 -4.11
N ILE A 348 -23.45 -16.51 -3.63
CA ILE A 348 -22.70 -17.76 -3.79
C ILE A 348 -23.47 -18.93 -3.17
N ASN A 349 -23.89 -18.78 -1.92
CA ASN A 349 -24.60 -19.84 -1.20
C ASN A 349 -25.91 -20.24 -1.88
N ARG A 350 -26.75 -19.26 -2.27
CA ARG A 350 -28.03 -19.54 -2.96
C ARG A 350 -27.80 -20.21 -4.31
N SER A 351 -26.87 -19.74 -5.12
CA SER A 351 -26.60 -20.27 -6.46
C SER A 351 -26.17 -21.74 -6.40
N LEU A 352 -25.20 -22.05 -5.53
CA LEU A 352 -24.69 -23.40 -5.37
C LEU A 352 -25.76 -24.37 -4.77
N ASN A 353 -26.48 -23.90 -3.75
CA ASN A 353 -27.57 -24.73 -3.17
C ASN A 353 -28.67 -25.00 -4.18
N MET A 354 -29.05 -24.05 -5.03
CA MET A 354 -30.04 -24.28 -6.09
C MET A 354 -29.53 -25.29 -7.13
N LEU A 355 -28.26 -25.16 -7.55
CA LEU A 355 -27.65 -26.12 -8.46
C LEU A 355 -27.62 -27.54 -7.86
N LYS A 356 -27.19 -27.65 -6.59
CA LYS A 356 -27.21 -28.93 -5.87
C LYS A 356 -28.60 -29.52 -5.78
N LYS A 357 -29.57 -28.73 -5.36
CA LYS A 357 -30.96 -29.17 -5.16
C LYS A 357 -31.66 -29.61 -6.45
N TYR A 358 -31.46 -28.88 -7.55
CA TYR A 358 -32.23 -29.06 -8.77
C TYR A 358 -31.51 -29.85 -9.86
N ARG A 359 -30.15 -29.94 -9.78
CA ARG A 359 -29.31 -30.62 -10.78
C ARG A 359 -28.22 -31.49 -10.15
N ASN A 360 -28.34 -31.84 -8.86
CA ASN A 360 -27.36 -32.66 -8.12
C ASN A 360 -25.93 -32.09 -8.18
N GLY A 361 -25.78 -30.76 -8.28
CA GLY A 361 -24.49 -30.10 -8.38
C GLY A 361 -23.88 -30.16 -9.79
N VAL A 362 -24.55 -30.68 -10.78
CA VAL A 362 -24.06 -30.76 -12.17
C VAL A 362 -24.40 -29.46 -12.90
N VAL A 363 -23.41 -28.83 -13.49
CA VAL A 363 -23.56 -27.59 -14.25
C VAL A 363 -24.29 -27.85 -15.57
N PRO A 364 -25.39 -27.13 -15.85
CA PRO A 364 -26.15 -27.29 -17.12
C PRO A 364 -25.38 -26.80 -18.35
N ALA A 365 -26.02 -26.88 -19.51
CA ALA A 365 -25.49 -26.30 -20.74
C ALA A 365 -25.31 -24.77 -20.63
N ARG A 366 -24.33 -24.25 -21.37
CA ARG A 366 -23.99 -22.78 -21.38
C ARG A 366 -25.21 -21.94 -21.75
N ALA A 367 -25.40 -20.86 -21.02
CA ALA A 367 -26.35 -19.78 -21.31
C ALA A 367 -25.63 -18.42 -21.18
N ASN A 368 -26.20 -17.34 -21.71
CA ASN A 368 -25.47 -16.09 -21.95
C ASN A 368 -26.24 -14.86 -21.46
N ASP A 369 -27.28 -14.99 -20.62
CA ASP A 369 -28.11 -13.85 -20.20
C ASP A 369 -27.34 -12.82 -19.37
N LEU A 370 -26.37 -13.25 -18.55
CA LEU A 370 -25.49 -12.38 -17.76
C LEU A 370 -24.10 -12.17 -18.39
N GLU A 371 -23.81 -12.73 -19.57
CA GLU A 371 -22.52 -12.55 -20.25
C GLU A 371 -22.19 -11.07 -20.53
N PRO A 372 -23.13 -10.23 -21.01
CA PRO A 372 -22.85 -8.80 -21.22
C PRO A 372 -22.48 -8.06 -19.93
N ASP A 373 -23.22 -8.33 -18.83
CA ASP A 373 -22.97 -7.71 -17.53
C ASP A 373 -21.62 -8.15 -16.95
N ALA A 374 -21.28 -9.43 -17.04
CA ALA A 374 -20.00 -9.97 -16.58
C ALA A 374 -18.83 -9.43 -17.41
N THR A 375 -18.98 -9.38 -18.76
CA THR A 375 -17.95 -8.82 -19.64
C THR A 375 -17.68 -7.35 -19.33
N LYS A 376 -18.75 -6.56 -19.10
CA LYS A 376 -18.61 -5.17 -18.68
C LYS A 376 -17.91 -5.05 -17.34
N ALA A 377 -18.28 -5.82 -16.34
CA ALA A 377 -17.66 -5.80 -15.02
C ALA A 377 -16.15 -6.11 -15.10
N VAL A 378 -15.76 -7.11 -15.91
CA VAL A 378 -14.34 -7.45 -16.14
C VAL A 378 -13.59 -6.29 -16.80
N ALA A 379 -14.19 -5.65 -17.82
CA ALA A 379 -13.56 -4.53 -18.52
C ALA A 379 -13.36 -3.32 -17.59
N ASP A 380 -14.39 -2.93 -16.83
CA ASP A 380 -14.35 -1.84 -15.87
C ASP A 380 -13.30 -2.12 -14.76
N PHE A 381 -13.28 -3.35 -14.26
CA PHE A 381 -12.31 -3.82 -13.27
C PHE A 381 -10.86 -3.68 -13.77
N VAL A 382 -10.58 -4.13 -14.98
CA VAL A 382 -9.24 -4.03 -15.59
C VAL A 382 -8.82 -2.58 -15.76
N ALA A 383 -9.74 -1.72 -16.23
CA ALA A 383 -9.47 -0.30 -16.39
C ALA A 383 -9.14 0.36 -15.04
N ALA A 384 -9.94 0.10 -14.02
CA ALA A 384 -9.73 0.64 -12.67
C ALA A 384 -8.42 0.15 -12.03
N LEU A 385 -8.07 -1.14 -12.17
CA LEU A 385 -6.77 -1.66 -11.68
C LEU A 385 -5.58 -0.98 -12.36
N LYS A 386 -5.66 -0.78 -13.68
CA LYS A 386 -4.59 -0.09 -14.43
C LYS A 386 -4.42 1.36 -14.00
N ALA A 387 -5.51 2.02 -13.62
CA ALA A 387 -5.51 3.39 -13.10
C ALA A 387 -5.15 3.49 -11.61
N ASN A 388 -4.96 2.38 -10.90
CA ASN A 388 -4.84 2.28 -9.44
C ASN A 388 -6.08 2.80 -8.67
N GLU A 389 -7.24 2.79 -9.31
CA GLU A 389 -8.56 3.17 -8.74
C GLU A 389 -9.18 1.93 -8.05
N LEU A 390 -8.60 1.55 -6.92
CA LEU A 390 -8.94 0.28 -6.25
C LEU A 390 -10.39 0.20 -5.78
N GLN A 391 -10.97 1.32 -5.36
CA GLN A 391 -12.38 1.39 -4.97
C GLN A 391 -13.28 1.11 -6.17
N ASP A 392 -12.98 1.69 -7.34
CA ASP A 392 -13.76 1.51 -8.56
C ASP A 392 -13.64 0.08 -9.10
N ALA A 393 -12.48 -0.56 -8.92
CA ALA A 393 -12.35 -1.98 -9.22
C ALA A 393 -13.31 -2.83 -8.37
N LEU A 394 -13.47 -2.52 -7.08
CA LEU A 394 -14.48 -3.18 -6.24
C LEU A 394 -15.93 -2.82 -6.68
N VAL A 395 -16.17 -1.57 -7.10
CA VAL A 395 -17.50 -1.18 -7.64
C VAL A 395 -17.84 -2.03 -8.86
N ALA A 396 -16.90 -2.28 -9.76
CA ALA A 396 -17.10 -3.16 -10.92
C ALA A 396 -17.47 -4.58 -10.51
N ILE A 397 -16.78 -5.18 -9.54
CA ILE A 397 -17.13 -6.51 -8.99
C ILE A 397 -18.54 -6.49 -8.40
N TRP A 398 -18.86 -5.49 -7.57
CA TRP A 398 -20.16 -5.40 -6.90
C TRP A 398 -21.32 -5.09 -7.85
N SER A 399 -21.04 -4.50 -9.03
CA SER A 399 -22.06 -4.37 -10.09
C SER A 399 -22.55 -5.73 -10.56
N LEU A 400 -21.63 -6.69 -10.77
CA LEU A 400 -21.99 -8.06 -11.15
C LEU A 400 -22.68 -8.80 -9.99
N VAL A 401 -22.25 -8.63 -8.74
CA VAL A 401 -22.94 -9.19 -7.56
C VAL A 401 -24.38 -8.69 -7.49
N GLY A 402 -24.60 -7.40 -7.65
CA GLY A 402 -25.93 -6.79 -7.64
C GLY A 402 -26.81 -7.30 -8.79
N ARG A 403 -26.25 -7.37 -10.00
CA ARG A 403 -26.96 -7.83 -11.19
C ARG A 403 -27.35 -9.31 -11.09
N ALA A 404 -26.47 -10.17 -10.60
CA ALA A 404 -26.74 -11.58 -10.41
C ALA A 404 -27.82 -11.82 -9.33
N ASN A 405 -27.80 -11.08 -8.21
CA ASN A 405 -28.87 -11.13 -7.21
C ASN A 405 -30.22 -10.69 -7.80
N GLN A 406 -30.24 -9.58 -8.55
CA GLN A 406 -31.43 -9.11 -9.25
C GLN A 406 -31.95 -10.15 -10.25
N PHE A 407 -31.08 -10.87 -10.96
CA PHE A 407 -31.42 -11.93 -11.90
C PHE A 407 -32.14 -13.09 -11.20
N VAL A 408 -31.69 -13.50 -10.00
CA VAL A 408 -32.41 -14.48 -9.18
C VAL A 408 -33.84 -14.03 -8.86
N ASP A 409 -34.03 -12.78 -8.50
CA ASP A 409 -35.32 -12.25 -8.09
C ASP A 409 -36.26 -12.09 -9.30
N GLN A 410 -35.73 -11.76 -10.47
CA GLN A 410 -36.49 -11.65 -11.73
C GLN A 410 -36.92 -13.02 -12.29
N THR A 411 -36.00 -13.99 -12.33
CA THR A 411 -36.24 -15.29 -12.95
C THR A 411 -36.91 -16.29 -12.02
N ARG A 412 -36.87 -16.07 -10.71
CA ARG A 412 -37.51 -16.91 -9.67
C ARG A 412 -37.25 -18.40 -9.87
N PRO A 413 -35.98 -18.87 -9.86
CA PRO A 413 -35.62 -20.26 -10.17
C PRO A 413 -36.34 -21.31 -9.29
N PHE A 414 -36.66 -20.94 -8.05
CA PHE A 414 -37.49 -21.78 -7.16
C PHE A 414 -38.94 -21.98 -7.63
N THR A 415 -39.46 -21.10 -8.48
CA THR A 415 -40.77 -21.25 -9.12
C THR A 415 -40.63 -22.08 -10.38
N LEU A 416 -39.59 -21.83 -11.21
CA LEU A 416 -39.29 -22.62 -12.41
C LEU A 416 -39.11 -24.11 -12.08
N ALA A 417 -38.44 -24.41 -10.98
CA ALA A 417 -38.17 -25.78 -10.53
C ALA A 417 -39.43 -26.61 -10.19
N LYS A 418 -40.60 -25.98 -10.06
CA LYS A 418 -41.86 -26.66 -9.79
C LYS A 418 -42.57 -27.13 -11.07
N ASP A 419 -42.16 -26.63 -12.24
CA ASP A 419 -42.76 -26.91 -13.53
C ASP A 419 -41.77 -27.66 -14.43
N PRO A 420 -41.97 -28.98 -14.68
CA PRO A 420 -41.07 -29.75 -15.54
C PRO A 420 -40.95 -29.20 -16.97
N ALA A 421 -41.96 -28.49 -17.47
CA ALA A 421 -41.93 -27.89 -18.80
C ALA A 421 -40.94 -26.73 -18.90
N LYS A 422 -40.55 -26.16 -17.76
CA LYS A 422 -39.57 -25.05 -17.63
C LYS A 422 -38.15 -25.51 -17.26
N ALA A 423 -37.86 -26.80 -17.41
CA ALA A 423 -36.55 -27.36 -17.06
C ALA A 423 -35.39 -26.68 -17.80
N ALA A 424 -35.53 -26.38 -19.10
CA ALA A 424 -34.52 -25.71 -19.89
C ALA A 424 -34.32 -24.23 -19.48
N GLU A 425 -35.40 -23.54 -19.10
CA GLU A 425 -35.32 -22.17 -18.57
C GLU A 425 -34.57 -22.15 -17.21
N LEU A 426 -34.90 -23.11 -16.34
CA LEU A 426 -34.19 -23.29 -15.07
C LEU A 426 -32.70 -23.59 -15.29
N ASP A 427 -32.34 -24.43 -16.25
CA ASP A 427 -30.96 -24.76 -16.60
C ASP A 427 -30.16 -23.50 -17.02
N ALA A 428 -30.76 -22.69 -17.89
CA ALA A 428 -30.14 -21.42 -18.30
C ALA A 428 -29.90 -20.50 -17.09
N VAL A 429 -30.90 -20.36 -16.21
CA VAL A 429 -30.73 -19.52 -14.99
C VAL A 429 -29.64 -20.05 -14.10
N LEU A 430 -29.58 -21.35 -13.82
CA LEU A 430 -28.57 -21.96 -12.97
C LEU A 430 -27.16 -21.79 -13.54
N TYR A 431 -26.96 -21.97 -14.86
CA TYR A 431 -25.69 -21.74 -15.51
C TYR A 431 -25.22 -20.28 -15.33
N ASN A 432 -26.09 -19.32 -15.67
CA ASN A 432 -25.77 -17.90 -15.56
C ASN A 432 -25.31 -17.51 -14.14
N LEU A 433 -26.00 -18.03 -13.12
CA LEU A 433 -25.65 -17.71 -11.71
C LEU A 433 -24.32 -18.33 -11.30
N VAL A 434 -24.08 -19.61 -11.63
CA VAL A 434 -22.86 -20.32 -11.21
C VAL A 434 -21.63 -19.80 -11.97
N GLU A 435 -21.77 -19.48 -13.26
CA GLU A 435 -20.69 -18.84 -14.03
C GLU A 435 -20.38 -17.43 -13.52
N SER A 436 -21.40 -16.64 -13.15
CA SER A 436 -21.16 -15.35 -12.47
C SER A 436 -20.41 -15.54 -11.16
N CYS A 437 -20.73 -16.55 -10.35
CA CYS A 437 -20.00 -16.86 -9.11
C CYS A 437 -18.54 -17.21 -9.39
N ARG A 438 -18.24 -17.94 -10.47
CA ARG A 438 -16.87 -18.26 -10.88
C ARG A 438 -16.09 -17.00 -11.28
N ILE A 439 -16.67 -16.13 -12.10
CA ILE A 439 -16.05 -14.88 -12.50
C ILE A 439 -15.80 -13.98 -11.30
N LEU A 440 -16.78 -13.83 -10.39
CA LEU A 440 -16.62 -13.09 -9.16
C LEU A 440 -15.46 -13.62 -8.31
N ALA A 441 -15.35 -14.97 -8.18
CA ALA A 441 -14.23 -15.57 -7.45
C ALA A 441 -12.87 -15.18 -8.05
N VAL A 442 -12.75 -15.23 -9.38
CA VAL A 442 -11.52 -14.82 -10.09
C VAL A 442 -11.19 -13.35 -9.85
N LEU A 443 -12.18 -12.44 -10.04
CA LEU A 443 -11.96 -11.00 -9.86
C LEU A 443 -11.63 -10.59 -8.41
N LEU A 444 -12.07 -11.37 -7.44
CA LEU A 444 -11.79 -11.13 -6.02
C LEU A 444 -10.35 -11.48 -5.62
N THR A 445 -9.60 -12.22 -6.43
CA THR A 445 -8.24 -12.69 -6.11
C THR A 445 -7.30 -11.59 -5.59
N PRO A 446 -7.21 -10.39 -6.19
CA PRO A 446 -6.34 -9.33 -5.67
C PRO A 446 -6.80 -8.70 -4.35
N PHE A 447 -8.09 -8.74 -4.08
CA PHE A 447 -8.72 -8.03 -2.95
C PHE A 447 -8.99 -8.91 -1.75
N LEU A 448 -9.63 -10.06 -1.99
CA LEU A 448 -10.12 -11.02 -0.99
C LEU A 448 -9.58 -12.42 -1.32
N PRO A 449 -8.26 -12.64 -1.21
CA PRO A 449 -7.62 -13.87 -1.68
C PRO A 449 -8.16 -15.13 -1.01
N SER A 450 -8.39 -15.11 0.29
CA SER A 450 -8.95 -16.27 1.02
C SER A 450 -10.39 -16.60 0.58
N SER A 451 -11.21 -15.58 0.32
CA SER A 451 -12.59 -15.78 -0.15
C SER A 451 -12.62 -16.27 -1.59
N SER A 452 -11.75 -15.75 -2.46
CA SER A 452 -11.58 -16.24 -3.83
C SER A 452 -11.28 -17.74 -3.84
N VAL A 453 -10.30 -18.19 -3.08
CA VAL A 453 -9.94 -19.63 -2.93
C VAL A 453 -11.14 -20.45 -2.47
N LYS A 454 -11.84 -20.00 -1.43
CA LYS A 454 -12.99 -20.72 -0.88
C LYS A 454 -14.14 -20.82 -1.88
N ILE A 455 -14.39 -19.77 -2.67
CA ILE A 455 -15.45 -19.80 -3.70
C ILE A 455 -15.07 -20.78 -4.81
N LEU A 456 -13.83 -20.72 -5.32
CA LEU A 456 -13.35 -21.63 -6.35
C LEU A 456 -13.39 -23.07 -5.89
N ALA A 457 -12.99 -23.37 -4.66
CA ALA A 457 -13.08 -24.72 -4.08
C ALA A 457 -14.53 -25.22 -4.00
N GLN A 458 -15.49 -24.37 -3.58
CA GLN A 458 -16.91 -24.72 -3.59
C GLN A 458 -17.47 -24.93 -5.01
N LEU A 459 -16.87 -24.26 -6.00
CA LEU A 459 -17.18 -24.48 -7.41
C LEU A 459 -16.48 -25.72 -7.99
N GLY A 460 -15.64 -26.42 -7.22
CA GLY A 460 -14.91 -27.62 -7.67
C GLY A 460 -13.66 -27.32 -8.50
N PHE A 461 -13.11 -26.11 -8.39
CA PHE A 461 -11.84 -25.72 -9.02
C PHE A 461 -10.70 -25.75 -8.02
N GLU A 462 -9.57 -26.35 -8.41
CA GLU A 462 -8.30 -26.17 -7.70
C GLU A 462 -7.71 -24.84 -8.15
N GLN A 463 -7.34 -23.98 -7.17
CA GLN A 463 -6.73 -22.70 -7.52
C GLN A 463 -5.27 -22.89 -7.86
N THR A 464 -4.91 -22.63 -9.10
CA THR A 464 -3.53 -22.45 -9.54
C THR A 464 -3.42 -21.09 -10.23
N GLY A 465 -3.04 -20.04 -9.44
CA GLY A 465 -2.64 -18.75 -9.99
C GLY A 465 -3.63 -18.09 -10.96
N SER A 466 -4.85 -17.78 -10.50
CA SER A 466 -5.85 -17.11 -11.33
C SER A 466 -5.34 -15.78 -11.89
N THR A 467 -5.56 -15.56 -13.17
CA THR A 467 -5.30 -14.32 -13.89
C THR A 467 -6.61 -13.74 -14.43
N VAL A 468 -6.55 -12.52 -14.92
CA VAL A 468 -7.73 -11.87 -15.53
C VAL A 468 -8.30 -12.67 -16.71
N TRP A 469 -7.49 -13.44 -17.41
CA TRP A 469 -7.92 -14.29 -18.54
C TRP A 469 -8.86 -15.41 -18.13
N ASP A 470 -8.81 -15.81 -16.85
CA ASP A 470 -9.71 -16.80 -16.29
C ASP A 470 -11.12 -16.24 -16.04
N ALA A 471 -11.30 -14.91 -16.04
CA ALA A 471 -12.59 -14.24 -15.88
C ALA A 471 -13.43 -14.20 -17.16
N LYS A 472 -13.05 -14.91 -18.21
CA LYS A 472 -13.81 -15.00 -19.45
C LYS A 472 -15.10 -15.81 -19.23
N TRP A 473 -16.23 -15.31 -19.75
CA TRP A 473 -17.51 -16.02 -19.74
C TRP A 473 -17.45 -17.31 -20.55
N GLY A 474 -18.03 -18.37 -20.00
CA GLY A 474 -18.11 -19.69 -20.66
C GLY A 474 -16.94 -20.61 -20.32
N ASN A 475 -16.08 -20.23 -19.38
CA ASN A 475 -15.02 -21.12 -18.88
C ASN A 475 -15.53 -22.17 -17.87
N LEU A 476 -16.80 -22.11 -17.45
CA LEU A 476 -17.44 -23.15 -16.66
C LEU A 476 -17.99 -24.23 -17.60
N PRO A 477 -17.42 -25.46 -17.61
CA PRO A 477 -17.88 -26.50 -18.54
C PRO A 477 -19.25 -27.08 -18.15
N ALA A 478 -20.08 -27.37 -19.13
CA ALA A 478 -21.27 -28.18 -18.89
C ALA A 478 -20.87 -29.58 -18.38
N GLY A 479 -21.64 -30.11 -17.44
CA GLY A 479 -21.35 -31.39 -16.80
C GLY A 479 -20.33 -31.30 -15.64
N HIS A 480 -19.70 -30.13 -15.40
CA HIS A 480 -18.84 -29.92 -14.23
C HIS A 480 -19.65 -30.09 -12.93
N VAL A 481 -19.04 -30.69 -11.91
CA VAL A 481 -19.71 -30.96 -10.63
C VAL A 481 -19.14 -30.02 -9.57
N VAL A 482 -20.01 -29.22 -8.94
CA VAL A 482 -19.61 -28.31 -7.86
C VAL A 482 -19.49 -29.04 -6.51
N GLY A 483 -18.64 -28.49 -5.64
CA GLY A 483 -18.43 -28.96 -4.27
C GLY A 483 -19.59 -28.62 -3.32
N GLU A 484 -19.37 -28.76 -2.01
CA GLU A 484 -20.38 -28.43 -1.00
C GLU A 484 -20.40 -26.92 -0.73
N PRO A 485 -21.57 -26.27 -0.75
CA PRO A 485 -21.69 -24.86 -0.40
C PRO A 485 -21.46 -24.63 1.09
N LEU A 486 -20.55 -23.74 1.43
CA LEU A 486 -20.22 -23.35 2.79
C LEU A 486 -20.41 -21.83 2.97
N PRO A 487 -20.87 -21.36 4.13
CA PRO A 487 -20.96 -19.93 4.40
C PRO A 487 -19.60 -19.24 4.29
N LEU A 488 -19.48 -18.20 3.46
CA LEU A 488 -18.27 -17.42 3.29
C LEU A 488 -18.15 -16.33 4.36
N PHE A 489 -19.23 -15.61 4.58
CA PHE A 489 -19.35 -14.50 5.53
C PHE A 489 -20.57 -14.78 6.42
N PRO A 490 -20.40 -15.44 7.58
CA PRO A 490 -21.49 -15.73 8.48
C PRO A 490 -22.09 -14.42 9.00
N ARG A 491 -23.42 -14.38 9.09
CA ARG A 491 -24.11 -13.26 9.74
C ARG A 491 -23.70 -13.23 11.21
N LYS A 492 -23.37 -12.05 11.68
CA LYS A 492 -23.13 -11.81 13.11
C LYS A 492 -24.35 -11.11 13.68
N ASP A 493 -24.86 -11.61 14.78
CA ASP A 493 -25.93 -10.93 15.51
C ASP A 493 -25.42 -9.58 16.00
N GLN A 494 -26.20 -8.53 15.79
CA GLN A 494 -25.88 -7.25 16.39
C GLN A 494 -25.86 -7.44 17.91
N PRO A 495 -24.87 -6.89 18.63
CA PRO A 495 -24.96 -6.85 20.09
C PRO A 495 -26.29 -6.20 20.44
N LYS A 496 -27.11 -6.90 21.23
CA LYS A 496 -28.36 -6.34 21.76
C LYS A 496 -27.98 -5.09 22.52
N SER A 497 -28.45 -3.95 22.02
CA SER A 497 -28.31 -2.61 22.62
C SER A 497 -28.85 -2.57 24.04
#